data_acfe78987e5771c84fe3f87ceda28a31
#
_entry.id   acfe78987e5771c84fe3f87ceda28a31
#
_cell.length_a   1.000
_cell.length_b   1.000
_cell.length_c   1.000
_cell.angle_alpha   90.00
_cell.angle_beta   90.00
_cell.angle_gamma   90.00
#
_symmetry.space_group_name_H-M   'P 1'
#
loop_
_entity.id
_entity.type
_entity.pdbx_description
1 polymer ?
#
loop_
_entity_poly.entity_id
_entity_poly.type
_entity_poly.pdbx_seq_one_letter_code
_entity_poly.pdbx_strand_id
1 'polypeptide(L)'
;MENEATVSKNFIEQIIEKDLAEGHCKTVKTRFPPEPNGYLHIGHAKSILLNYGLAKKYDGQFNLRFDDTNPTKERLEFVESIEADVKWLGADWEDRKFFASNYFDKMYECAVGLIKKGKAYVSDLPPDEIREYRGTLTEVGKEDPYSKRSVEENLDLFERMKNG
;
A
#
# COMPACT_ATOMS: atom_id res chain seq x y z
N MET A 1 45.34 -9.96 10.99
CA MET A 1 43.95 -10.29 11.31
C MET A 1 43.22 -8.96 11.40
N GLU A 2 42.60 -8.55 10.29
CA GLU A 2 41.81 -7.32 10.24
C GLU A 2 40.52 -7.54 11.04
N ASN A 3 40.32 -6.73 12.07
CA ASN A 3 39.06 -6.66 12.80
C ASN A 3 37.98 -6.14 11.82
N GLU A 4 37.22 -7.03 11.21
CA GLU A 4 35.94 -6.64 10.58
C GLU A 4 35.06 -6.12 11.71
N ALA A 5 34.95 -4.78 11.76
CA ALA A 5 33.94 -4.14 12.60
C ALA A 5 32.58 -4.68 12.20
N THR A 6 32.00 -5.51 13.07
CA THR A 6 30.63 -6.00 12.90
C THR A 6 29.69 -4.79 12.82
N VAL A 7 29.31 -4.39 11.61
CA VAL A 7 28.33 -3.33 11.39
C VAL A 7 27.04 -3.77 12.06
N SER A 8 26.63 -3.03 13.09
CA SER A 8 25.39 -3.30 13.82
C SER A 8 24.19 -3.25 12.85
N LYS A 9 23.51 -4.39 12.73
CA LYS A 9 22.32 -4.51 11.90
C LYS A 9 21.16 -3.75 12.52
N ASN A 10 20.44 -3.01 11.71
CA ASN A 10 19.21 -2.36 12.15
C ASN A 10 18.09 -3.40 12.37
N PHE A 11 17.01 -2.99 13.05
CA PHE A 11 15.92 -3.92 13.40
C PHE A 11 15.19 -4.52 12.16
N ILE A 12 15.13 -3.79 11.05
CA ILE A 12 14.50 -4.27 9.81
C ILE A 12 15.34 -5.42 9.23
N GLU A 13 16.66 -5.25 9.19
CA GLU A 13 17.58 -6.29 8.73
C GLU A 13 17.53 -7.54 9.60
N GLN A 14 17.41 -7.36 10.92
CA GLN A 14 17.27 -8.49 11.87
C GLN A 14 15.98 -9.29 11.61
N ILE A 15 14.86 -8.60 11.34
CA ILE A 15 13.58 -9.25 10.99
C ILE A 15 13.70 -9.99 9.65
N ILE A 16 14.24 -9.34 8.61
CA ILE A 16 14.44 -9.95 7.29
C ILE A 16 15.28 -11.23 7.40
N GLU A 17 16.40 -11.17 8.09
CA GLU A 17 17.28 -12.31 8.22
C GLU A 17 16.66 -13.46 9.00
N LYS A 18 15.90 -13.15 10.05
CA LYS A 18 15.12 -14.14 10.79
C LYS A 18 14.09 -14.83 9.89
N ASP A 19 13.28 -14.06 9.16
CA ASP A 19 12.24 -14.59 8.30
C ASP A 19 12.79 -15.45 7.15
N LEU A 20 13.95 -15.06 6.60
CA LEU A 20 14.66 -15.84 5.59
C LEU A 20 15.21 -17.15 6.19
N ALA A 21 15.84 -17.10 7.38
CA ALA A 21 16.41 -18.25 8.04
C ALA A 21 15.34 -19.27 8.50
N GLU A 22 14.20 -18.80 8.96
CA GLU A 22 13.05 -19.61 9.39
C GLU A 22 12.19 -20.11 8.20
N GLY A 23 12.49 -19.65 6.98
CA GLY A 23 11.76 -20.05 5.77
C GLY A 23 10.37 -19.44 5.64
N HIS A 24 10.07 -18.38 6.40
CA HIS A 24 8.80 -17.63 6.30
C HIS A 24 8.67 -16.94 4.95
N CYS A 25 9.78 -16.52 4.36
CA CYS A 25 9.85 -15.99 2.99
C CYS A 25 11.10 -16.54 2.28
N LYS A 26 11.08 -16.51 0.94
CA LYS A 26 12.20 -16.94 0.09
C LYS A 26 12.96 -15.79 -0.54
N THR A 27 12.32 -14.64 -0.65
CA THR A 27 12.86 -13.45 -1.33
C THR A 27 12.39 -12.19 -0.62
N VAL A 28 13.23 -11.16 -0.65
CA VAL A 28 12.90 -9.84 -0.15
C VAL A 28 12.27 -9.02 -1.28
N LYS A 29 11.10 -8.44 -1.03
CA LYS A 29 10.44 -7.51 -1.95
C LYS A 29 10.14 -6.22 -1.21
N THR A 30 10.67 -5.14 -1.73
CA THR A 30 10.41 -3.80 -1.22
C THR A 30 9.62 -2.96 -2.21
N ARG A 31 9.08 -1.85 -1.76
CA ARG A 31 8.23 -1.00 -2.57
C ARG A 31 8.38 0.46 -2.16
N PHE A 32 8.52 1.33 -3.15
CA PHE A 32 8.27 2.75 -2.98
C PHE A 32 6.92 3.08 -3.63
N PRO A 33 5.89 3.47 -2.83
CA PRO A 33 4.53 3.71 -3.31
C PRO A 33 4.20 5.22 -3.31
N PRO A 34 4.74 6.02 -4.22
CA PRO A 34 4.43 7.44 -4.26
C PRO A 34 3.00 7.69 -4.77
N GLU A 35 2.32 8.69 -4.21
CA GLU A 35 1.14 9.30 -4.80
C GLU A 35 1.59 10.39 -5.79
N PRO A 36 1.19 10.36 -7.09
CA PRO A 36 1.69 11.31 -8.08
C PRO A 36 0.93 12.64 -8.04
N ASN A 37 0.88 13.27 -6.87
CA ASN A 37 0.18 14.53 -6.57
C ASN A 37 1.12 15.70 -6.24
N GLY A 38 2.44 15.52 -6.37
CA GLY A 38 3.46 16.52 -6.11
C GLY A 38 4.88 16.00 -6.33
N TYR A 39 5.84 16.90 -6.19
CA TYR A 39 7.26 16.59 -6.28
C TYR A 39 7.79 15.90 -5.02
N LEU A 40 8.83 15.08 -5.18
CA LEU A 40 9.48 14.43 -4.05
C LEU A 40 10.26 15.44 -3.18
N HIS A 41 10.50 15.06 -1.95
CA HIS A 41 11.33 15.78 -1.00
C HIS A 41 12.30 14.85 -0.28
N ILE A 42 13.18 15.37 0.56
CA ILE A 42 14.24 14.60 1.24
C ILE A 42 13.71 13.39 2.05
N GLY A 43 12.49 13.49 2.58
CA GLY A 43 11.85 12.37 3.28
C GLY A 43 11.58 11.18 2.36
N HIS A 44 11.19 11.45 1.11
CA HIS A 44 11.02 10.42 0.08
C HIS A 44 12.36 9.79 -0.32
N ALA A 45 13.41 10.61 -0.48
CA ALA A 45 14.75 10.10 -0.79
C ALA A 45 15.24 9.09 0.26
N LYS A 46 15.04 9.38 1.54
CA LYS A 46 15.35 8.43 2.63
C LYS A 46 14.59 7.11 2.48
N SER A 47 13.31 7.17 2.16
CA SER A 47 12.48 5.96 1.97
C SER A 47 12.92 5.15 0.75
N ILE A 48 13.22 5.81 -0.37
CA ILE A 48 13.71 5.19 -1.62
C ILE A 48 15.01 4.44 -1.33
N LEU A 49 16.01 5.14 -0.75
CA LEU A 49 17.33 4.55 -0.47
C LEU A 49 17.25 3.38 0.52
N LEU A 50 16.39 3.46 1.54
CA LEU A 50 16.17 2.36 2.46
C LEU A 50 15.59 1.14 1.74
N ASN A 51 14.50 1.32 0.99
CA ASN A 51 13.82 0.22 0.31
C ASN A 51 14.69 -0.40 -0.78
N TYR A 52 15.35 0.42 -1.60
CA TYR A 52 16.25 -0.05 -2.65
C TYR A 52 17.50 -0.73 -2.05
N GLY A 53 18.10 -0.13 -1.02
CA GLY A 53 19.25 -0.70 -0.33
C GLY A 53 18.97 -2.07 0.28
N LEU A 54 17.82 -2.26 0.91
CA LEU A 54 17.40 -3.56 1.45
C LEU A 54 17.19 -4.57 0.32
N ALA A 55 16.48 -4.21 -0.75
CA ALA A 55 16.30 -5.10 -1.89
C ALA A 55 17.65 -5.55 -2.46
N LYS A 56 18.56 -4.60 -2.71
CA LYS A 56 19.90 -4.90 -3.24
C LYS A 56 20.74 -5.75 -2.28
N LYS A 57 20.70 -5.47 -0.97
CA LYS A 57 21.49 -6.20 0.03
C LYS A 57 21.09 -7.67 0.12
N TYR A 58 19.82 -7.99 -0.05
CA TYR A 58 19.28 -9.35 0.08
C TYR A 58 18.93 -10.01 -1.25
N ASP A 59 19.51 -9.54 -2.36
CA ASP A 59 19.25 -10.05 -3.72
C ASP A 59 17.74 -10.14 -4.03
N GLY A 60 17.04 -9.12 -3.60
CA GLY A 60 15.59 -9.02 -3.68
C GLY A 60 15.11 -8.12 -4.81
N GLN A 61 13.86 -7.72 -4.75
CA GLN A 61 13.21 -6.90 -5.76
C GLN A 61 12.75 -5.56 -5.18
N PHE A 62 13.03 -4.47 -5.90
CA PHE A 62 12.49 -3.15 -5.61
C PHE A 62 11.40 -2.82 -6.63
N ASN A 63 10.21 -2.45 -6.16
CA ASN A 63 9.07 -2.07 -6.99
C ASN A 63 8.78 -0.58 -6.86
N LEU A 64 8.53 0.09 -7.99
CA LEU A 64 7.93 1.42 -8.02
C LEU A 64 6.43 1.25 -8.31
N ARG A 65 5.58 1.53 -7.32
CA ARG A 65 4.13 1.41 -7.49
C ARG A 65 3.46 2.75 -7.18
N PHE A 66 3.01 3.43 -8.21
CA PHE A 66 2.22 4.64 -8.05
C PHE A 66 0.88 4.34 -7.38
N ASP A 67 0.56 5.10 -6.33
CA ASP A 67 -0.72 5.04 -5.63
C ASP A 67 -1.65 6.10 -6.23
N ASP A 68 -2.02 5.87 -7.49
CA ASP A 68 -2.75 6.78 -8.37
C ASP A 68 -4.27 6.54 -8.28
N THR A 69 -4.83 6.69 -7.08
CA THR A 69 -6.24 6.42 -6.80
C THR A 69 -7.10 7.69 -6.69
N ASN A 70 -6.50 8.87 -6.78
CA ASN A 70 -7.19 10.16 -6.70
C ASN A 70 -7.00 11.01 -7.97
N PRO A 71 -7.84 10.84 -9.00
CA PRO A 71 -7.67 11.49 -10.29
C PRO A 71 -7.78 13.02 -10.26
N THR A 72 -8.26 13.62 -9.15
CA THR A 72 -8.41 15.08 -9.04
C THR A 72 -7.11 15.82 -8.78
N LYS A 73 -6.08 15.13 -8.27
CA LYS A 73 -4.78 15.72 -7.86
C LYS A 73 -3.60 15.19 -8.63
N GLU A 74 -3.76 14.08 -9.31
CA GLU A 74 -2.69 13.35 -9.96
C GLU A 74 -2.41 13.90 -11.36
N ARG A 75 -1.12 13.99 -11.71
CA ARG A 75 -0.66 14.50 -13.00
C ARG A 75 0.50 13.68 -13.53
N LEU A 76 0.54 13.52 -14.84
CA LEU A 76 1.63 12.82 -15.54
C LEU A 76 3.00 13.46 -15.27
N GLU A 77 3.04 14.79 -15.17
CA GLU A 77 4.23 15.56 -14.81
C GLU A 77 4.88 15.05 -13.51
N PHE A 78 4.07 14.74 -12.49
CA PHE A 78 4.59 14.22 -11.23
C PHE A 78 5.08 12.78 -11.36
N VAL A 79 4.42 11.95 -12.17
CA VAL A 79 4.89 10.60 -12.47
C VAL A 79 6.30 10.64 -13.07
N GLU A 80 6.49 11.46 -14.13
CA GLU A 80 7.77 11.61 -14.82
C GLU A 80 8.87 12.17 -13.91
N SER A 81 8.53 13.18 -13.08
CA SER A 81 9.48 13.73 -12.10
C SER A 81 9.88 12.70 -11.04
N ILE A 82 8.94 11.93 -10.50
CA ILE A 82 9.21 10.88 -9.52
C ILE A 82 10.11 9.80 -10.11
N GLU A 83 9.87 9.37 -11.34
CA GLU A 83 10.73 8.41 -12.04
C GLU A 83 12.17 8.94 -12.21
N ALA A 84 12.30 10.20 -12.62
CA ALA A 84 13.60 10.84 -12.76
C ALA A 84 14.34 10.94 -11.42
N ASP A 85 13.67 11.33 -10.36
CA ASP A 85 14.25 11.46 -9.02
C ASP A 85 14.68 10.10 -8.44
N VAL A 86 13.87 9.05 -8.61
CA VAL A 86 14.22 7.69 -8.16
C VAL A 86 15.49 7.20 -8.89
N LYS A 87 15.58 7.41 -10.20
CA LYS A 87 16.78 7.08 -10.99
C LYS A 87 17.98 7.92 -10.61
N TRP A 88 17.79 9.21 -10.38
CA TRP A 88 18.85 10.11 -9.94
C TRP A 88 19.46 9.68 -8.60
N LEU A 89 18.65 9.13 -7.68
CA LEU A 89 19.11 8.54 -6.43
C LEU A 89 19.84 7.21 -6.62
N GLY A 90 19.96 6.69 -7.85
CA GLY A 90 20.61 5.43 -8.17
C GLY A 90 19.75 4.19 -7.94
N ALA A 91 18.45 4.36 -7.67
CA ALA A 91 17.51 3.25 -7.55
C ALA A 91 16.89 2.88 -8.88
N ASP A 92 16.74 1.58 -9.13
CA ASP A 92 16.13 1.05 -10.34
C ASP A 92 15.08 0.00 -9.99
N TRP A 93 13.93 0.11 -10.63
CA TRP A 93 12.81 -0.82 -10.51
C TRP A 93 12.75 -1.82 -11.67
N GLU A 94 13.63 -1.69 -12.68
CA GLU A 94 13.66 -2.50 -13.91
C GLU A 94 12.29 -2.46 -14.64
N ASP A 95 11.60 -3.60 -14.76
CA ASP A 95 10.25 -3.74 -15.35
C ASP A 95 9.11 -3.67 -14.31
N ARG A 96 9.45 -3.45 -13.03
CA ARG A 96 8.52 -3.50 -11.89
C ARG A 96 7.91 -2.14 -11.55
N LYS A 97 7.41 -1.43 -12.58
CA LYS A 97 6.59 -0.24 -12.43
C LYS A 97 5.11 -0.60 -12.49
N PHE A 98 4.35 -0.18 -11.48
CA PHE A 98 2.94 -0.49 -11.33
C PHE A 98 2.13 0.75 -11.01
N PHE A 99 0.86 0.73 -11.38
CA PHE A 99 -0.14 1.74 -11.04
C PHE A 99 -1.29 1.07 -10.28
N ALA A 100 -1.70 1.63 -9.16
CA ALA A 100 -2.79 1.08 -8.36
C ALA A 100 -4.12 1.08 -9.14
N SER A 101 -4.35 2.09 -9.99
CA SER A 101 -5.52 2.20 -10.86
C SER A 101 -5.69 1.01 -11.80
N ASN A 102 -4.62 0.35 -12.22
CA ASN A 102 -4.69 -0.83 -13.08
C ASN A 102 -5.34 -2.05 -12.40
N TYR A 103 -5.57 -1.98 -11.09
CA TYR A 103 -6.11 -3.07 -10.28
C TYR A 103 -7.54 -2.81 -9.79
N PHE A 104 -8.23 -1.77 -10.25
CA PHE A 104 -9.57 -1.43 -9.79
C PHE A 104 -10.58 -2.56 -10.01
N ASP A 105 -10.56 -3.22 -11.17
CA ASP A 105 -11.43 -4.37 -11.42
C ASP A 105 -11.16 -5.50 -10.41
N LYS A 106 -9.89 -5.78 -10.13
CA LYS A 106 -9.51 -6.79 -9.15
C LYS A 106 -9.91 -6.40 -7.73
N MET A 107 -9.78 -5.13 -7.37
CA MET A 107 -10.25 -4.61 -6.08
C MET A 107 -11.77 -4.77 -5.95
N TYR A 108 -12.52 -4.47 -7.00
CA TYR A 108 -13.96 -4.69 -7.03
C TYR A 108 -14.33 -6.17 -6.82
N GLU A 109 -13.70 -7.09 -7.55
CA GLU A 109 -13.88 -8.53 -7.37
C GLU A 109 -13.59 -8.97 -5.92
N CYS A 110 -12.51 -8.46 -5.33
CA CYS A 110 -12.15 -8.76 -3.94
C CYS A 110 -13.20 -8.23 -2.96
N ALA A 111 -13.72 -7.02 -3.18
CA ALA A 111 -14.78 -6.43 -2.35
C ALA A 111 -16.06 -7.28 -2.43
N VAL A 112 -16.49 -7.68 -3.63
CA VAL A 112 -17.61 -8.62 -3.82
C VAL A 112 -17.34 -9.94 -3.07
N GLY A 113 -16.11 -10.44 -3.14
CA GLY A 113 -15.72 -11.65 -2.40
C GLY A 113 -15.83 -11.50 -0.88
N LEU A 114 -15.51 -10.32 -0.34
CA LEU A 114 -15.66 -10.02 1.09
C LEU A 114 -17.13 -9.90 1.50
N ILE A 115 -17.97 -9.26 0.68
CA ILE A 115 -19.42 -9.18 0.92
C ILE A 115 -20.02 -10.58 0.95
N LYS A 116 -19.71 -11.43 -0.03
CA LYS A 116 -20.18 -12.85 -0.08
C LYS A 116 -19.78 -13.65 1.16
N LYS A 117 -18.66 -13.32 1.79
CA LYS A 117 -18.19 -13.95 3.03
C LYS A 117 -18.77 -13.30 4.30
N GLY A 118 -19.65 -12.30 4.19
CA GLY A 118 -20.17 -11.53 5.31
C GLY A 118 -19.10 -10.71 6.06
N LYS A 119 -18.02 -10.33 5.37
CA LYS A 119 -16.89 -9.58 5.94
C LYS A 119 -16.87 -8.10 5.53
N ALA A 120 -17.76 -7.70 4.66
CA ALA A 120 -17.97 -6.31 4.25
C ALA A 120 -19.46 -6.06 4.04
N TYR A 121 -19.87 -4.83 4.21
CA TYR A 121 -21.24 -4.36 4.01
C TYR A 121 -21.22 -2.94 3.45
N VAL A 122 -22.32 -2.52 2.85
CA VAL A 122 -22.56 -1.14 2.38
C VAL A 122 -23.19 -0.35 3.51
N SER A 123 -22.57 0.79 3.87
CA SER A 123 -23.11 1.74 4.86
C SER A 123 -23.66 2.97 4.14
N ASP A 124 -24.84 3.44 4.56
CA ASP A 124 -25.44 4.68 4.07
C ASP A 124 -25.19 5.86 5.02
N LEU A 125 -24.32 5.69 6.01
CA LEU A 125 -23.95 6.78 6.90
C LEU A 125 -23.20 7.88 6.15
N PRO A 126 -23.55 9.15 6.36
CA PRO A 126 -22.75 10.26 5.84
C PRO A 126 -21.37 10.33 6.52
N PRO A 127 -20.37 10.97 5.89
CA PRO A 127 -18.99 10.98 6.38
C PRO A 127 -18.80 11.43 7.83
N ASP A 128 -19.62 12.39 8.29
CA ASP A 128 -19.53 12.91 9.66
C ASP A 128 -20.03 11.88 10.69
N GLU A 129 -21.12 11.17 10.39
CA GLU A 129 -21.62 10.10 11.24
C GLU A 129 -20.64 8.90 11.24
N ILE A 130 -20.03 8.57 10.09
CA ILE A 130 -18.99 7.52 10.06
C ILE A 130 -17.85 7.85 11.03
N ARG A 131 -17.46 9.13 11.18
CA ARG A 131 -16.42 9.53 12.14
C ARG A 131 -16.84 9.28 13.57
N GLU A 132 -18.10 9.57 13.92
CA GLU A 132 -18.63 9.31 15.26
C GLU A 132 -18.72 7.80 15.56
N TYR A 133 -19.16 7.00 14.58
CA TYR A 133 -19.28 5.56 14.75
C TYR A 133 -17.94 4.84 14.81
N ARG A 134 -16.92 5.35 14.12
CA ARG A 134 -15.58 4.72 14.05
C ARG A 134 -14.90 4.62 15.42
N GLY A 135 -15.17 5.56 16.35
CA GLY A 135 -14.44 5.69 17.60
C GLY A 135 -13.04 6.28 17.42
N THR A 136 -12.24 6.18 18.47
CA THR A 136 -10.87 6.70 18.53
C THR A 136 -9.88 5.61 18.95
N LEU A 137 -8.60 5.94 19.10
CA LEU A 137 -7.58 5.01 19.60
C LEU A 137 -7.85 4.56 21.05
N THR A 138 -8.63 5.33 21.80
CA THR A 138 -8.95 5.09 23.22
C THR A 138 -10.41 4.78 23.47
N GLU A 139 -11.29 5.00 22.51
CA GLU A 139 -12.73 4.76 22.61
C GLU A 139 -13.18 3.75 21.57
N VAL A 140 -13.89 2.73 22.02
CA VAL A 140 -14.44 1.71 21.12
C VAL A 140 -15.52 2.32 20.23
N GLY A 141 -15.48 2.04 18.93
CA GLY A 141 -16.51 2.48 17.99
C GLY A 141 -17.88 1.87 18.28
N LYS A 142 -18.92 2.51 17.75
CA LYS A 142 -20.30 2.02 17.81
C LYS A 142 -20.57 1.08 16.63
N GLU A 143 -21.51 0.17 16.82
CA GLU A 143 -21.96 -0.70 15.73
C GLU A 143 -22.72 0.13 14.67
N ASP A 144 -22.29 0.03 13.41
CA ASP A 144 -22.98 0.68 12.29
C ASP A 144 -24.38 0.04 12.12
N PRO A 145 -25.47 0.83 12.02
CA PRO A 145 -26.83 0.30 11.88
C PRO A 145 -27.03 -0.55 10.63
N TYR A 146 -26.19 -0.37 9.62
CA TYR A 146 -26.26 -1.12 8.36
C TYR A 146 -25.40 -2.40 8.36
N SER A 147 -24.63 -2.66 9.40
CA SER A 147 -23.74 -3.81 9.53
C SER A 147 -24.47 -5.18 9.47
N LYS A 148 -25.78 -5.19 9.74
CA LYS A 148 -26.62 -6.41 9.80
C LYS A 148 -27.41 -6.68 8.51
N ARG A 149 -27.20 -5.91 7.44
CA ARG A 149 -27.81 -6.17 6.14
C ARG A 149 -27.44 -7.56 5.61
N SER A 150 -28.36 -8.19 4.88
CA SER A 150 -28.10 -9.48 4.26
C SER A 150 -26.98 -9.37 3.18
N VAL A 151 -26.40 -10.52 2.85
CA VAL A 151 -25.38 -10.59 1.77
C VAL A 151 -25.99 -10.15 0.44
N GLU A 152 -27.21 -10.57 0.16
CA GLU A 152 -27.95 -10.27 -1.08
C GLU A 152 -28.19 -8.76 -1.21
N GLU A 153 -28.68 -8.12 -0.14
CA GLU A 153 -28.90 -6.66 -0.11
C GLU A 153 -27.60 -5.90 -0.30
N ASN A 154 -26.52 -6.30 0.38
CA ASN A 154 -25.23 -5.66 0.24
C ASN A 154 -24.64 -5.81 -1.18
N LEU A 155 -24.84 -6.96 -1.85
CA LEU A 155 -24.41 -7.15 -3.22
C LEU A 155 -25.18 -6.27 -4.20
N ASP A 156 -26.50 -6.15 -4.06
CA ASP A 156 -27.33 -5.27 -4.88
C ASP A 156 -26.92 -3.80 -4.71
N LEU A 157 -26.77 -3.35 -3.47
CA LEU A 157 -26.34 -1.98 -3.18
C LEU A 157 -24.95 -1.68 -3.74
N PHE A 158 -24.01 -2.62 -3.60
CA PHE A 158 -22.65 -2.43 -4.09
C PHE A 158 -22.59 -2.40 -5.62
N GLU A 159 -23.40 -3.21 -6.30
CA GLU A 159 -23.54 -3.15 -7.76
C GLU A 159 -24.17 -1.82 -8.22
N ARG A 160 -25.18 -1.35 -7.53
CA ARG A 160 -25.78 -0.02 -7.81
C ARG A 160 -24.79 1.11 -7.62
N MET A 161 -23.93 1.07 -6.60
CA MET A 161 -22.84 2.04 -6.41
C MET A 161 -21.88 2.08 -7.60
N LYS A 162 -21.61 0.94 -8.25
CA LYS A 162 -20.76 0.88 -9.45
C LYS A 162 -21.42 1.53 -10.66
N ASN A 163 -22.73 1.42 -10.77
CA ASN A 163 -23.49 1.86 -11.94
C ASN A 163 -23.97 3.33 -11.86
N GLY A 164 -23.83 4.00 -10.72
CA GLY A 164 -24.19 5.40 -10.47
C GLY A 164 -25.60 5.59 -9.92
#